data_79d5f469d52db7fec76a987e36845ff0
#
_entry.id   79d5f469d52db7fec76a987e36845ff0
#
_cell.length_a   1.000
_cell.length_b   1.000
_cell.length_c   1.000
_cell.angle_alpha   90.00
_cell.angle_beta   90.00
_cell.angle_gamma   90.00
#
_symmetry.space_group_name_H-M   'P 1'
#
loop_
_entity.id
_entity.type
_entity.pdbx_description
1 polymer ?
#
loop_
_entity_poly.entity_id
_entity_poly.type
_entity_poly.pdbx_seq_one_letter_code
_entity_poly.pdbx_strand_id
1 'polypeptide(L)'
;ENFSKEAADARNAMWVDEVNSLGMKDLGASEITPLGWSSENFDRVSILFWENKEARDAGWDAYLKSGIEERLNEAYPDVETCGGDDWANVYPTNSYQIRQVDLSDSFTVGYQFCNFNEGKGPEDLRAFIRGPWADFLTRYESENPTTTFGTSVNVPDFDDEAVEVHEGVPDTFDYLWVNLWGDPSQRDLGWTAVAEYGQDMMQAANDVSSCVEEQVWSGKRIKTRS
;
A
#
# COMPACT_ATOMS: atom_id res chain seq x y z
N GLU A 1 0.39 -0.93 26.96
CA GLU A 1 0.97 -2.31 27.01
C GLU A 1 2.12 -2.35 26.03
N ASN A 2 3.19 -3.06 26.36
CA ASN A 2 4.39 -3.07 25.51
C ASN A 2 4.16 -4.00 24.32
N PHE A 3 4.03 -3.45 23.12
CA PHE A 3 4.06 -4.21 21.88
C PHE A 3 5.33 -5.07 21.81
N SER A 4 5.18 -6.38 21.71
CA SER A 4 6.28 -7.31 21.52
C SER A 4 6.45 -7.65 20.04
N LYS A 5 7.46 -7.06 19.41
CA LYS A 5 7.79 -7.35 18.02
C LYS A 5 8.04 -8.84 17.78
N GLU A 6 8.68 -9.53 18.73
CA GLU A 6 8.96 -10.97 18.62
C GLU A 6 7.65 -11.79 18.61
N ALA A 7 6.69 -11.44 19.47
CA ALA A 7 5.38 -12.11 19.51
C ALA A 7 4.57 -11.81 18.23
N ALA A 8 4.63 -10.58 17.71
CA ALA A 8 3.99 -10.22 16.45
C ALA A 8 4.60 -10.99 15.26
N ASP A 9 5.92 -11.10 15.19
CA ASP A 9 6.60 -11.88 14.15
C ASP A 9 6.23 -13.38 14.23
N ALA A 10 6.10 -13.93 15.44
CA ALA A 10 5.66 -15.32 15.64
C ALA A 10 4.19 -15.53 15.24
N ARG A 11 3.31 -14.59 15.58
CA ARG A 11 1.90 -14.61 15.14
C ARG A 11 1.80 -14.55 13.62
N ASN A 12 2.55 -13.66 12.98
CA ASN A 12 2.60 -13.55 11.52
C ASN A 12 3.10 -14.84 10.86
N ALA A 13 4.11 -15.51 11.43
CA ALA A 13 4.60 -16.79 10.92
C ALA A 13 3.52 -17.87 11.02
N MET A 14 2.81 -17.97 12.15
CA MET A 14 1.68 -18.89 12.30
C MET A 14 0.56 -18.58 11.30
N TRP A 15 0.21 -17.29 11.11
CA TRP A 15 -0.77 -16.88 10.11
C TRP A 15 -0.39 -17.32 8.69
N VAL A 16 0.89 -17.16 8.30
CA VAL A 16 1.39 -17.59 6.99
C VAL A 16 1.23 -19.11 6.80
N ASP A 17 1.55 -19.91 7.82
CA ASP A 17 1.39 -21.37 7.77
C ASP A 17 -0.09 -21.77 7.63
N GLU A 18 -0.97 -21.13 8.37
CA GLU A 18 -2.41 -21.36 8.33
C GLU A 18 -3.01 -21.02 6.96
N VAL A 19 -2.74 -19.84 6.39
CA VAL A 19 -3.29 -19.46 5.08
C VAL A 19 -2.70 -20.29 3.94
N ASN A 20 -1.45 -20.74 4.07
CA ASN A 20 -0.87 -21.69 3.12
C ASN A 20 -1.57 -23.06 3.19
N SER A 21 -1.96 -23.50 4.39
CA SER A 21 -2.71 -24.76 4.58
C SER A 21 -4.10 -24.73 3.95
N LEU A 22 -4.71 -23.55 3.83
CA LEU A 22 -5.95 -23.31 3.08
C LEU A 22 -5.75 -23.24 1.55
N GLY A 23 -4.51 -23.36 1.09
CA GLY A 23 -4.20 -23.31 -0.35
C GLY A 23 -4.14 -21.87 -0.91
N MET A 24 -4.09 -20.84 -0.09
CA MET A 24 -4.02 -19.42 -0.50
C MET A 24 -2.61 -19.03 -0.95
N LYS A 25 -2.08 -19.73 -1.96
CA LYS A 25 -0.73 -19.50 -2.45
C LYS A 25 -0.59 -18.14 -3.15
N ASP A 26 -1.64 -17.71 -3.83
CA ASP A 26 -1.67 -16.45 -4.59
C ASP A 26 -1.93 -15.21 -3.71
N LEU A 27 -2.17 -15.40 -2.41
CA LEU A 27 -2.23 -14.30 -1.44
C LEU A 27 -0.82 -13.80 -1.15
N GLY A 28 -0.58 -12.52 -1.35
CA GLY A 28 0.56 -11.79 -0.83
C GLY A 28 0.14 -10.95 0.38
N ALA A 29 1.07 -10.70 1.30
CA ALA A 29 0.81 -9.86 2.45
C ALA A 29 2.03 -9.02 2.84
N SER A 30 1.78 -7.79 3.23
CA SER A 30 2.76 -6.90 3.84
C SER A 30 2.14 -6.22 5.06
N GLU A 31 2.99 -5.87 6.00
CA GLU A 31 2.66 -5.03 7.13
C GLU A 31 3.36 -3.70 6.96
N ILE A 32 2.66 -2.60 7.24
CA ILE A 32 3.24 -1.26 7.20
C ILE A 32 3.00 -0.55 8.53
N THR A 33 3.98 0.23 8.97
CA THR A 33 3.93 1.06 10.15
C THR A 33 4.20 2.52 9.79
N PRO A 34 3.55 3.51 10.42
CA PRO A 34 3.82 4.91 10.16
C PRO A 34 5.31 5.26 10.29
N LEU A 35 5.85 6.04 9.35
CA LEU A 35 7.24 6.49 9.36
C LEU A 35 7.30 8.02 9.46
N GLY A 36 7.75 8.53 10.60
CA GLY A 36 7.83 9.96 10.88
C GLY A 36 6.52 10.60 11.37
N TRP A 37 5.49 9.79 11.58
CA TRP A 37 4.21 10.21 12.16
C TRP A 37 3.63 9.06 13.00
N SER A 38 2.52 9.29 13.72
CA SER A 38 1.82 8.28 14.50
C SER A 38 0.31 8.46 14.37
N SER A 39 -0.45 7.40 14.52
CA SER A 39 -1.91 7.42 14.67
C SER A 39 -2.28 7.14 16.13
N GLU A 40 -3.39 7.70 16.60
CA GLU A 40 -3.98 7.34 17.89
C GLU A 40 -4.82 6.05 17.80
N ASN A 41 -5.18 5.66 16.58
CA ASN A 41 -6.13 4.56 16.32
C ASN A 41 -5.44 3.24 15.97
N PHE A 42 -4.21 3.26 15.47
CA PHE A 42 -3.50 2.05 15.07
C PHE A 42 -1.97 2.23 15.11
N ASP A 43 -1.26 1.14 15.35
CA ASP A 43 0.20 1.09 15.29
C ASP A 43 0.70 0.62 13.92
N ARG A 44 -0.12 -0.16 13.21
CA ARG A 44 0.23 -0.77 11.93
C ARG A 44 -1.00 -1.09 11.08
N VAL A 45 -0.76 -1.30 9.79
CA VAL A 45 -1.77 -1.71 8.81
C VAL A 45 -1.29 -2.94 8.07
N SER A 46 -2.14 -3.93 7.92
CA SER A 46 -1.90 -5.10 7.09
C SER A 46 -2.46 -4.87 5.68
N ILE A 47 -1.63 -5.12 4.67
CA ILE A 47 -2.03 -5.01 3.27
C ILE A 47 -2.01 -6.39 2.65
N LEU A 48 -3.13 -6.78 2.07
CA LEU A 48 -3.30 -8.06 1.40
C LEU A 48 -3.38 -7.84 -0.12
N PHE A 49 -2.68 -8.68 -0.86
CA PHE A 49 -2.62 -8.63 -2.32
C PHE A 49 -3.20 -9.91 -2.90
N TRP A 50 -4.23 -9.77 -3.72
CA TRP A 50 -4.89 -10.86 -4.41
C TRP A 50 -4.71 -10.74 -5.91
N GLU A 51 -4.87 -11.84 -6.63
CA GLU A 51 -4.76 -11.83 -8.08
C GLU A 51 -5.90 -11.04 -8.73
N ASN A 52 -7.10 -11.21 -8.19
CA ASN A 52 -8.34 -10.57 -8.65
C ASN A 52 -9.39 -10.59 -7.53
N LYS A 53 -10.56 -10.00 -7.78
CA LYS A 53 -11.67 -9.91 -6.83
C LYS A 53 -12.23 -11.28 -6.47
N GLU A 54 -12.39 -12.17 -7.44
CA GLU A 54 -12.91 -13.52 -7.22
C GLU A 54 -11.99 -14.33 -6.29
N ALA A 55 -10.68 -14.23 -6.46
CA ALA A 55 -9.70 -14.88 -5.59
C ALA A 55 -9.75 -14.29 -4.17
N ARG A 56 -9.91 -12.96 -4.05
CA ARG A 56 -10.09 -12.27 -2.76
C ARG A 56 -11.33 -12.79 -2.04
N ASP A 57 -12.48 -12.77 -2.70
CA ASP A 57 -13.76 -13.13 -2.09
C ASP A 57 -13.77 -14.59 -1.65
N ALA A 58 -13.25 -15.49 -2.50
CA ALA A 58 -13.10 -16.91 -2.17
C ALA A 58 -12.11 -17.12 -1.01
N GLY A 59 -11.01 -16.37 -0.99
CA GLY A 59 -10.01 -16.42 0.07
C GLY A 59 -10.57 -15.95 1.41
N TRP A 60 -11.28 -14.82 1.44
CA TRP A 60 -11.93 -14.32 2.66
C TRP A 60 -13.00 -15.28 3.17
N ASP A 61 -13.82 -15.84 2.29
CA ASP A 61 -14.83 -16.82 2.66
C ASP A 61 -14.21 -18.08 3.29
N ALA A 62 -13.12 -18.57 2.74
CA ALA A 62 -12.35 -19.69 3.30
C ALA A 62 -11.69 -19.33 4.64
N TYR A 63 -11.09 -18.14 4.75
CA TYR A 63 -10.46 -17.65 5.97
C TYR A 63 -11.46 -17.56 7.13
N LEU A 64 -12.59 -16.88 6.92
CA LEU A 64 -13.64 -16.71 7.93
C LEU A 64 -14.24 -18.05 8.42
N LYS A 65 -14.32 -19.05 7.55
CA LYS A 65 -14.82 -20.39 7.90
C LYS A 65 -13.78 -21.29 8.57
N SER A 66 -12.51 -20.91 8.52
CA SER A 66 -11.40 -21.77 8.95
C SER A 66 -11.16 -21.81 10.45
N GLY A 67 -11.62 -20.78 11.20
CA GLY A 67 -11.29 -20.57 12.60
C GLY A 67 -9.82 -20.21 12.84
N ILE A 68 -9.12 -19.69 11.83
CA ILE A 68 -7.71 -19.26 11.96
C ILE A 68 -7.60 -18.15 12.99
N GLU A 69 -8.48 -17.16 12.93
CA GLU A 69 -8.43 -15.99 13.83
C GLU A 69 -8.56 -16.40 15.30
N GLU A 70 -9.45 -17.32 15.60
CA GLU A 70 -9.62 -17.86 16.96
C GLU A 70 -8.33 -18.55 17.43
N ARG A 71 -7.68 -19.37 16.57
CA ARG A 71 -6.43 -20.05 16.92
C ARG A 71 -5.26 -19.08 17.11
N LEU A 72 -5.18 -18.03 16.30
CA LEU A 72 -4.17 -16.99 16.44
C LEU A 72 -4.35 -16.22 17.76
N ASN A 73 -5.58 -15.86 18.10
CA ASN A 73 -5.91 -15.14 19.32
C ASN A 73 -5.72 -15.99 20.58
N GLU A 74 -5.96 -17.31 20.50
CA GLU A 74 -5.64 -18.25 21.58
C GLU A 74 -4.13 -18.38 21.80
N ALA A 75 -3.34 -18.43 20.72
CA ALA A 75 -1.89 -18.57 20.79
C ALA A 75 -1.18 -17.26 21.18
N TYR A 76 -1.74 -16.10 20.78
CA TYR A 76 -1.16 -14.77 20.96
C TYR A 76 -2.22 -13.76 21.40
N PRO A 77 -2.79 -13.90 22.60
CA PRO A 77 -3.99 -13.16 23.03
C PRO A 77 -3.79 -11.66 23.17
N ASP A 78 -2.55 -11.19 23.37
CA ASP A 78 -2.25 -9.77 23.65
C ASP A 78 -1.41 -9.10 22.54
N VAL A 79 -1.30 -9.73 21.37
CA VAL A 79 -0.40 -9.24 20.33
C VAL A 79 -1.09 -8.29 19.37
N GLU A 80 -2.34 -8.55 19.05
CA GLU A 80 -3.04 -7.82 18.01
C GLU A 80 -4.54 -7.79 18.29
N THR A 81 -5.11 -6.60 18.19
CA THR A 81 -6.55 -6.42 18.08
C THR A 81 -6.80 -5.84 16.70
N CYS A 82 -7.34 -6.65 15.78
CA CYS A 82 -7.77 -6.20 14.47
C CYS A 82 -9.28 -6.04 14.46
N GLY A 83 -9.77 -4.94 13.88
CA GLY A 83 -11.17 -4.79 13.56
C GLY A 83 -12.09 -4.74 14.79
N GLY A 84 -12.03 -3.70 15.60
CA GLY A 84 -13.13 -3.31 16.47
C GLY A 84 -14.22 -2.61 15.67
N ASP A 85 -15.38 -2.39 16.31
CA ASP A 85 -16.50 -1.63 15.71
C ASP A 85 -16.10 -0.20 15.29
N ASP A 86 -14.95 0.29 15.76
CA ASP A 86 -14.49 1.67 15.58
C ASP A 86 -13.49 1.86 14.43
N TRP A 87 -12.98 0.79 13.80
CA TRP A 87 -12.06 0.91 12.66
C TRP A 87 -11.91 -0.41 11.90
N ALA A 88 -12.63 -0.58 10.87
CA ALA A 88 -12.34 -1.61 9.88
C ALA A 88 -11.97 -0.90 8.59
N ASN A 89 -10.83 -1.23 8.02
CA ASN A 89 -10.36 -0.50 6.88
C ASN A 89 -9.98 -1.44 5.80
N VAL A 90 -10.98 -1.91 5.12
CA VAL A 90 -10.79 -2.62 3.88
C VAL A 90 -11.04 -1.63 2.75
N TYR A 91 -9.98 -1.22 2.08
CA TYR A 91 -10.08 -0.57 0.79
C TYR A 91 -9.73 -1.59 -0.28
N PRO A 92 -10.74 -2.27 -0.85
CA PRO A 92 -10.47 -3.01 -2.06
C PRO A 92 -10.13 -2.00 -3.15
N THR A 93 -8.95 -2.17 -3.72
CA THR A 93 -8.49 -1.36 -4.84
C THR A 93 -8.00 -2.24 -5.97
N ASN A 94 -8.25 -1.81 -7.20
CA ASN A 94 -7.62 -2.39 -8.37
C ASN A 94 -6.27 -1.70 -8.59
N SER A 95 -5.17 -2.44 -8.46
CA SER A 95 -3.82 -1.91 -8.60
C SER A 95 -3.31 -1.99 -10.04
N TYR A 96 -2.90 -0.85 -10.58
CA TYR A 96 -2.28 -0.72 -11.90
C TYR A 96 -0.81 -0.37 -11.74
N GLN A 97 0.06 -1.35 -11.99
CA GLN A 97 1.50 -1.18 -11.90
C GLN A 97 2.01 -0.30 -13.05
N ILE A 98 2.64 0.83 -12.72
CA ILE A 98 3.30 1.72 -13.69
C ILE A 98 4.76 1.31 -13.85
N ARG A 99 5.45 1.11 -12.74
CA ARG A 99 6.84 0.65 -12.69
C ARG A 99 7.01 -0.41 -11.61
N GLN A 100 7.40 -1.58 -12.02
CA GLN A 100 7.69 -2.68 -11.11
C GLN A 100 9.08 -2.50 -10.50
N VAL A 101 9.21 -2.85 -9.24
CA VAL A 101 10.49 -2.92 -8.53
C VAL A 101 10.58 -4.24 -7.78
N ASP A 102 11.76 -4.81 -7.76
CA ASP A 102 12.06 -5.96 -6.90
C ASP A 102 12.53 -5.43 -5.54
N LEU A 103 11.63 -5.46 -4.59
CA LEU A 103 11.88 -4.99 -3.22
C LEU A 103 12.40 -6.15 -2.37
N SER A 104 13.31 -5.83 -1.45
CA SER A 104 13.67 -6.70 -0.34
C SER A 104 12.45 -6.93 0.60
N ASP A 105 12.64 -7.74 1.65
CA ASP A 105 11.58 -7.98 2.64
C ASP A 105 11.20 -6.74 3.44
N SER A 106 12.08 -5.73 3.48
CA SER A 106 11.80 -4.41 4.06
C SER A 106 11.80 -3.35 2.96
N PHE A 107 10.87 -2.39 3.03
CA PHE A 107 10.71 -1.33 2.05
C PHE A 107 10.14 -0.06 2.68
N THR A 108 10.14 1.01 1.94
CA THR A 108 9.42 2.25 2.27
C THR A 108 8.32 2.46 1.26
N VAL A 109 7.15 2.88 1.70
CA VAL A 109 6.02 3.19 0.81
C VAL A 109 5.44 4.55 1.14
N GLY A 110 5.10 5.30 0.12
CA GLY A 110 4.37 6.56 0.20
C GLY A 110 3.01 6.44 -0.47
N TYR A 111 1.97 6.88 0.23
CA TYR A 111 0.60 6.92 -0.25
C TYR A 111 0.14 8.36 -0.42
N GLN A 112 -0.44 8.68 -1.57
CA GLN A 112 -1.10 9.95 -1.83
C GLN A 112 -2.49 9.71 -2.38
N PHE A 113 -3.51 10.11 -1.61
CA PHE A 113 -4.91 10.06 -2.04
C PHE A 113 -5.20 11.27 -2.92
N CYS A 114 -5.69 11.02 -4.12
CA CYS A 114 -5.81 12.02 -5.17
C CYS A 114 -7.24 12.09 -5.72
N ASN A 115 -7.69 13.32 -5.99
CA ASN A 115 -8.93 13.59 -6.72
C ASN A 115 -8.60 14.30 -8.03
N PHE A 116 -9.30 13.96 -9.11
CA PHE A 116 -9.16 14.66 -10.37
C PHE A 116 -9.62 16.12 -10.26
N ASN A 117 -8.88 17.01 -10.89
CA ASN A 117 -9.30 18.41 -11.01
C ASN A 117 -10.54 18.53 -11.94
N GLU A 118 -11.25 19.65 -11.86
CA GLU A 118 -12.43 19.91 -12.68
C GLU A 118 -12.16 19.67 -14.17
N GLY A 119 -12.96 18.84 -14.81
CA GLY A 119 -12.84 18.46 -16.22
C GLY A 119 -11.72 17.49 -16.55
N LYS A 120 -11.02 16.97 -15.55
CA LYS A 120 -9.98 15.95 -15.69
C LYS A 120 -10.51 14.55 -15.33
N GLY A 121 -9.74 13.52 -15.69
CA GLY A 121 -10.13 12.14 -15.43
C GLY A 121 -9.03 11.13 -15.76
N PRO A 122 -9.40 9.83 -15.80
CA PRO A 122 -8.42 8.75 -16.00
C PRO A 122 -7.60 8.85 -17.28
N GLU A 123 -8.13 9.46 -18.36
CA GLU A 123 -7.38 9.63 -19.61
C GLU A 123 -6.29 10.68 -19.47
N ASP A 124 -6.56 11.79 -18.73
CA ASP A 124 -5.54 12.81 -18.44
C ASP A 124 -4.42 12.20 -17.57
N LEU A 125 -4.76 11.37 -16.57
CA LEU A 125 -3.78 10.66 -15.76
C LEU A 125 -2.94 9.70 -16.60
N ARG A 126 -3.54 8.95 -17.54
CA ARG A 126 -2.78 8.10 -18.47
C ARG A 126 -1.85 8.89 -19.37
N ALA A 127 -2.29 10.05 -19.84
CA ALA A 127 -1.45 10.95 -20.64
C ALA A 127 -0.27 11.48 -19.83
N PHE A 128 -0.51 11.89 -18.58
CA PHE A 128 0.54 12.30 -17.65
C PHE A 128 1.57 11.18 -17.41
N ILE A 129 1.10 9.97 -17.11
CA ILE A 129 1.98 8.82 -16.85
C ILE A 129 2.85 8.49 -18.06
N ARG A 130 2.30 8.53 -19.27
CA ARG A 130 3.01 8.20 -20.53
C ARG A 130 3.89 9.30 -21.07
N GLY A 131 3.71 10.52 -20.61
CA GLY A 131 4.47 11.71 -21.01
C GLY A 131 5.36 12.22 -19.86
N PRO A 132 4.97 13.30 -19.18
CA PRO A 132 5.83 13.99 -18.19
C PRO A 132 6.43 13.05 -17.12
N TRP A 133 5.67 12.08 -16.63
CA TRP A 133 6.16 11.11 -15.64
C TRP A 133 7.19 10.15 -16.24
N ALA A 134 6.93 9.60 -17.44
CA ALA A 134 7.86 8.69 -18.11
C ALA A 134 9.17 9.40 -18.47
N ASP A 135 9.12 10.66 -18.90
CA ASP A 135 10.30 11.46 -19.21
C ASP A 135 11.15 11.72 -17.94
N PHE A 136 10.49 12.09 -16.85
CA PHE A 136 11.15 12.23 -15.54
C PHE A 136 11.82 10.92 -15.11
N LEU A 137 11.11 9.78 -15.17
CA LEU A 137 11.65 8.47 -14.80
C LEU A 137 12.86 8.08 -15.64
N THR A 138 12.82 8.31 -16.93
CA THR A 138 13.93 8.02 -17.85
C THR A 138 15.20 8.77 -17.42
N ARG A 139 15.07 10.03 -17.07
CA ARG A 139 16.19 10.83 -16.55
C ARG A 139 16.64 10.35 -15.19
N TYR A 140 15.69 10.14 -14.25
CA TYR A 140 15.97 9.66 -12.90
C TYR A 140 16.76 8.35 -12.88
N GLU A 141 16.36 7.37 -13.70
CA GLU A 141 17.04 6.08 -13.81
C GLU A 141 18.44 6.22 -14.44
N SER A 142 18.58 7.09 -15.41
CA SER A 142 19.88 7.36 -16.03
C SER A 142 20.91 7.94 -15.05
N GLU A 143 20.46 8.81 -14.14
CA GLU A 143 21.28 9.43 -13.11
C GLU A 143 21.45 8.55 -11.87
N ASN A 144 20.49 7.63 -11.62
CA ASN A 144 20.43 6.74 -10.45
C ASN A 144 20.24 5.27 -10.87
N PRO A 145 21.20 4.64 -11.53
CA PRO A 145 21.06 3.30 -12.13
C PRO A 145 20.83 2.17 -11.11
N THR A 146 21.08 2.42 -9.83
CA THR A 146 20.86 1.45 -8.73
C THR A 146 19.58 1.74 -7.94
N THR A 147 18.71 2.62 -8.44
CA THR A 147 17.48 2.96 -7.72
C THR A 147 16.55 1.77 -7.59
N THR A 148 15.97 1.62 -6.41
CA THR A 148 14.94 0.64 -6.07
C THR A 148 13.57 1.33 -5.97
N PHE A 149 13.21 2.09 -6.98
CA PHE A 149 11.94 2.81 -7.03
C PHE A 149 10.89 2.07 -7.84
N GLY A 150 9.69 1.97 -7.31
CA GLY A 150 8.50 1.46 -7.99
C GLY A 150 7.32 2.38 -7.79
N THR A 151 6.33 2.31 -8.68
CA THR A 151 5.10 3.09 -8.54
C THR A 151 3.90 2.39 -9.15
N SER A 152 2.75 2.61 -8.54
CA SER A 152 1.46 2.12 -9.03
C SER A 152 0.35 3.14 -8.77
N VAL A 153 -0.75 2.97 -9.49
CA VAL A 153 -2.02 3.63 -9.22
C VAL A 153 -3.01 2.59 -8.76
N ASN A 154 -3.63 2.84 -7.62
CA ASN A 154 -4.67 1.98 -7.09
C ASN A 154 -6.01 2.73 -7.19
N VAL A 155 -6.96 2.14 -7.90
CA VAL A 155 -8.30 2.71 -8.09
C VAL A 155 -9.27 2.01 -7.14
N PRO A 156 -10.03 2.76 -6.31
CA PRO A 156 -11.00 2.17 -5.40
C PRO A 156 -12.05 1.34 -6.15
N ASP A 157 -12.44 0.22 -5.57
CA ASP A 157 -13.59 -0.59 -5.98
C ASP A 157 -14.75 -0.31 -5.03
N PHE A 158 -15.47 0.79 -5.27
CA PHE A 158 -16.57 1.25 -4.42
C PHE A 158 -17.88 0.47 -4.61
N ASP A 159 -17.93 -0.54 -5.47
CA ASP A 159 -19.08 -1.46 -5.54
C ASP A 159 -19.16 -2.35 -4.29
N ASP A 160 -18.05 -2.53 -3.58
CA ASP A 160 -18.07 -3.06 -2.23
C ASP A 160 -18.37 -1.89 -1.28
N GLU A 161 -19.37 -2.05 -0.40
CA GLU A 161 -19.76 -1.02 0.56
C GLU A 161 -18.52 -0.42 1.23
N ALA A 162 -18.40 0.90 1.09
CA ALA A 162 -17.25 1.62 1.63
C ALA A 162 -17.18 1.40 3.14
N VAL A 163 -16.09 0.88 3.56
CA VAL A 163 -15.80 0.68 4.95
C VAL A 163 -15.31 2.00 5.54
N GLU A 164 -15.62 2.27 6.80
CA GLU A 164 -15.21 3.49 7.48
C GLU A 164 -13.73 3.78 7.35
N VAL A 165 -13.41 5.04 7.11
CA VAL A 165 -12.10 5.52 6.75
C VAL A 165 -11.34 5.92 8.01
N HIS A 166 -10.12 5.45 8.17
CA HIS A 166 -9.27 5.87 9.27
C HIS A 166 -8.75 7.31 9.11
N GLU A 167 -8.27 7.89 10.19
CA GLU A 167 -7.64 9.20 10.23
C GLU A 167 -6.60 9.40 9.10
N GLY A 168 -6.71 10.51 8.39
CA GLY A 168 -5.79 10.87 7.31
C GLY A 168 -6.13 10.29 5.92
N VAL A 169 -7.19 9.49 5.81
CA VAL A 169 -7.73 9.07 4.52
C VAL A 169 -8.97 9.91 4.23
N PRO A 170 -9.08 10.55 3.07
CA PRO A 170 -10.29 11.29 2.72
C PRO A 170 -11.46 10.33 2.49
N ASP A 171 -12.68 10.77 2.82
CA ASP A 171 -13.91 9.99 2.65
C ASP A 171 -14.13 9.54 1.19
N THR A 172 -13.59 10.30 0.25
CA THR A 172 -13.64 9.98 -1.18
C THR A 172 -12.32 10.36 -1.85
N PHE A 173 -11.88 9.54 -2.77
CA PHE A 173 -10.75 9.82 -3.66
C PHE A 173 -10.94 9.05 -4.98
N ASP A 174 -10.40 9.60 -6.07
CA ASP A 174 -10.50 8.97 -7.38
C ASP A 174 -9.45 7.87 -7.57
N TYR A 175 -8.27 8.07 -6.98
CA TYR A 175 -7.19 7.09 -7.00
C TYR A 175 -6.16 7.32 -5.89
N LEU A 176 -5.45 6.26 -5.54
CA LEU A 176 -4.30 6.27 -4.65
C LEU A 176 -3.03 6.14 -5.48
N TRP A 177 -2.17 7.15 -5.43
CA TRP A 177 -0.83 7.07 -5.99
C TRP A 177 0.11 6.43 -4.97
N VAL A 178 0.80 5.37 -5.38
CA VAL A 178 1.68 4.60 -4.51
C VAL A 178 3.10 4.65 -5.03
N ASN A 179 4.01 5.11 -4.18
CA ASN A 179 5.44 5.08 -4.43
C ASN A 179 6.10 4.06 -3.51
N LEU A 180 7.01 3.26 -4.05
CA LEU A 180 7.72 2.20 -3.34
C LEU A 180 9.23 2.41 -3.48
N TRP A 181 9.96 2.30 -2.38
CA TRP A 181 11.42 2.40 -2.35
C TRP A 181 12.02 1.27 -1.52
N GLY A 182 13.25 0.88 -1.81
CA GLY A 182 13.96 -0.13 -1.03
C GLY A 182 14.21 0.28 0.43
N ASP A 183 14.38 1.59 0.65
CA ASP A 183 14.62 2.16 1.98
C ASP A 183 14.35 3.69 1.97
N PRO A 184 14.35 4.36 3.15
CA PRO A 184 14.12 5.80 3.24
C PRO A 184 15.12 6.66 2.45
N SER A 185 16.38 6.24 2.32
CA SER A 185 17.39 7.01 1.60
C SER A 185 17.13 7.06 0.10
N GLN A 186 16.56 6.01 -0.45
CA GLN A 186 16.11 5.95 -1.85
C GLN A 186 14.91 6.90 -2.10
N ARG A 187 14.03 7.04 -1.12
CA ARG A 187 12.96 8.03 -1.16
C ARG A 187 13.51 9.45 -1.17
N ASP A 188 14.43 9.77 -0.27
CA ASP A 188 15.05 11.09 -0.19
C ASP A 188 15.78 11.45 -1.49
N LEU A 189 16.44 10.47 -2.12
CA LEU A 189 17.05 10.62 -3.43
C LEU A 189 16.02 10.94 -4.52
N GLY A 190 14.88 10.26 -4.52
CA GLY A 190 13.78 10.52 -5.44
C GLY A 190 13.23 11.93 -5.31
N TRP A 191 12.96 12.39 -4.08
CA TRP A 191 12.48 13.75 -3.84
C TRP A 191 13.54 14.83 -4.15
N THR A 192 14.81 14.53 -3.96
CA THR A 192 15.91 15.42 -4.41
C THR A 192 15.87 15.58 -5.94
N ALA A 193 15.72 14.51 -6.68
CA ALA A 193 15.59 14.55 -8.13
C ALA A 193 14.35 15.34 -8.60
N VAL A 194 13.21 15.16 -7.92
CA VAL A 194 12.00 15.98 -8.17
C VAL A 194 12.29 17.47 -7.95
N ALA A 195 12.98 17.82 -6.88
CA ALA A 195 13.34 19.20 -6.58
C ALA A 195 14.31 19.81 -7.60
N GLU A 196 15.27 19.04 -8.10
CA GLU A 196 16.30 19.51 -9.03
C GLU A 196 15.80 19.64 -10.47
N TYR A 197 14.99 18.70 -10.96
CA TYR A 197 14.58 18.67 -12.37
C TYR A 197 13.17 18.12 -12.63
N GLY A 198 12.39 17.86 -11.59
CA GLY A 198 11.03 17.32 -11.71
C GLY A 198 9.92 18.37 -11.71
N GLN A 199 10.22 19.67 -11.74
CA GLN A 199 9.21 20.73 -11.56
C GLN A 199 8.13 20.72 -12.65
N ASP A 200 8.51 20.53 -13.91
CA ASP A 200 7.56 20.48 -15.02
C ASP A 200 6.63 19.25 -14.90
N MET A 201 7.20 18.13 -14.46
CA MET A 201 6.43 16.90 -14.18
C MET A 201 5.45 17.13 -13.01
N MET A 202 5.89 17.75 -11.91
CA MET A 202 5.02 18.09 -10.79
C MET A 202 3.91 19.06 -11.17
N GLN A 203 4.20 20.06 -12.00
CA GLN A 203 3.17 20.95 -12.51
C GLN A 203 2.15 20.18 -13.36
N ALA A 204 2.60 19.30 -14.25
CA ALA A 204 1.71 18.48 -15.05
C ALA A 204 0.86 17.53 -14.18
N ALA A 205 1.40 16.98 -13.08
CA ALA A 205 0.64 16.20 -12.10
C ALA A 205 -0.45 17.05 -11.44
N ASN A 206 -0.10 18.24 -10.97
CA ASN A 206 -1.02 19.18 -10.32
C ASN A 206 -2.10 19.72 -11.27
N ASP A 207 -1.84 19.77 -12.58
CA ASP A 207 -2.86 20.12 -13.59
C ASP A 207 -3.91 19.01 -13.75
N VAL A 208 -3.55 17.75 -13.47
CA VAL A 208 -4.45 16.61 -13.59
C VAL A 208 -5.24 16.38 -12.31
N SER A 209 -4.60 16.47 -11.15
CA SER A 209 -5.22 16.10 -9.87
C SER A 209 -4.65 16.89 -8.70
N SER A 210 -5.46 16.94 -7.63
CA SER A 210 -5.05 17.42 -6.32
C SER A 210 -4.91 16.23 -5.39
N CYS A 211 -3.75 16.09 -4.76
CA CYS A 211 -3.47 15.00 -3.83
C CYS A 211 -3.27 15.54 -2.41
N VAL A 212 -3.63 14.74 -1.41
CA VAL A 212 -3.25 15.02 -0.03
C VAL A 212 -1.74 14.83 0.17
N GLU A 213 -1.22 15.33 1.28
CA GLU A 213 0.18 15.13 1.65
C GLU A 213 0.52 13.63 1.69
N GLU A 214 1.74 13.28 1.22
CA GLU A 214 2.19 11.91 1.19
C GLU A 214 2.29 11.32 2.60
N GLN A 215 1.58 10.24 2.83
CA GLN A 215 1.72 9.42 4.03
C GLN A 215 2.84 8.40 3.81
N VAL A 216 3.89 8.47 4.62
CA VAL A 216 5.07 7.61 4.49
C VAL A 216 5.03 6.50 5.52
N TRP A 217 5.34 5.28 5.08
CA TRP A 217 5.31 4.08 5.89
C TRP A 217 6.56 3.24 5.72
N SER A 218 6.97 2.59 6.80
CA SER A 218 7.95 1.51 6.78
C SER A 218 7.22 0.18 6.56
N GLY A 219 7.60 -0.55 5.54
CA GLY A 219 6.95 -1.80 5.14
C GLY A 219 7.81 -3.02 5.41
N LYS A 220 7.15 -4.13 5.74
CA LYS A 220 7.73 -5.46 5.86
C LYS A 220 6.86 -6.46 5.09
N ARG A 221 7.47 -7.26 4.23
CA ARG A 221 6.79 -8.37 3.55
C ARG A 221 6.57 -9.50 4.54
N ILE A 222 5.33 -9.95 4.68
CA ILE A 222 4.93 -11.06 5.55
C ILE A 222 4.79 -12.34 4.75
N LYS A 223 4.20 -12.27 3.55
CA LYS A 223 4.00 -13.40 2.66
C LYS A 223 4.21 -13.01 1.21
N THR A 224 5.02 -13.79 0.51
CA THR A 224 5.18 -13.66 -0.95
C THR A 224 4.14 -14.54 -1.66
N ARG A 225 3.62 -14.04 -2.76
CA ARG A 225 2.82 -14.85 -3.71
C ARG A 225 3.72 -15.94 -4.31
N SER A 226 3.22 -17.15 -4.43
CA SER A 226 3.98 -18.31 -4.94
C SER A 226 3.25 -19.00 -6.08
#